data_c5c1a239403abbf4c612702fd5f5fd82
#
_entry.id   c5c1a239403abbf4c612702fd5f5fd82
#
_cell.length_a   1.000
_cell.length_b   1.000
_cell.length_c   1.000
_cell.angle_alpha   90.00
_cell.angle_beta   90.00
_cell.angle_gamma   90.00
#
_symmetry.space_group_name_H-M   'P 1'
#
loop_
_entity.id
_entity.type
_entity.pdbx_description
1 polymer ?
#
loop_
_entity_poly.entity_id
_entity_poly.type
_entity_poly.pdbx_seq_one_letter_code
_entity_poly.pdbx_strand_id
1 'polypeptide(L)'
;MSSWDEFCGQRRGALERFVNGDAGPYKQLWSHGDDVTIFGGWGGYEQGWDAVSWRLDWAASRFGEGHVGIGNLGAGSSGDLAYSIDIERNVGLVDGASRGETALRVTHICQRAGGGWRIVHRHADRLGPREDPAS
;
A
#
# COMPACT_ATOMS: atom_id res chain seq x y z
N MET A 1 -5.19 17.27 14.49
CA MET A 1 -6.01 16.57 13.47
C MET A 1 -5.21 16.49 12.18
N SER A 2 -4.95 15.29 11.68
CA SER A 2 -4.19 15.16 10.45
C SER A 2 -5.05 15.47 9.23
N SER A 3 -4.49 16.26 8.31
CA SER A 3 -5.07 16.45 7.00
C SER A 3 -4.85 15.22 6.12
N TRP A 4 -5.56 15.18 5.02
CA TRP A 4 -5.34 14.15 4.01
C TRP A 4 -3.91 14.19 3.45
N ASP A 5 -3.39 15.40 3.20
CA ASP A 5 -2.02 15.55 2.68
C ASP A 5 -0.98 15.05 3.67
N GLU A 6 -1.17 15.35 4.96
CA GLU A 6 -0.28 14.83 6.01
C GLU A 6 -0.34 13.30 6.07
N PHE A 7 -1.54 12.73 5.98
CA PHE A 7 -1.72 11.28 5.96
C PHE A 7 -1.01 10.66 4.77
N CYS A 8 -1.14 11.23 3.57
CA CYS A 8 -0.46 10.74 2.38
C CYS A 8 1.07 10.80 2.53
N GLY A 9 1.59 11.85 3.18
CA GLY A 9 3.01 11.95 3.50
C GLY A 9 3.47 10.88 4.47
N GLN A 10 2.69 10.62 5.52
CA GLN A 10 2.98 9.55 6.48
C GLN A 10 2.96 8.18 5.80
N ARG A 11 2.01 7.96 4.93
CA ARG A 11 1.91 6.71 4.16
C ARG A 11 3.12 6.49 3.28
N ARG A 12 3.59 7.56 2.61
CA ARG A 12 4.79 7.47 1.77
C ARG A 12 6.01 7.06 2.59
N GLY A 13 6.21 7.69 3.76
CA GLY A 13 7.29 7.33 4.66
C GLY A 13 7.16 5.92 5.22
N ALA A 14 5.94 5.49 5.52
CA ALA A 14 5.67 4.15 6.02
C ALA A 14 5.95 3.08 4.96
N LEU A 15 5.63 3.34 3.70
CA LEU A 15 5.92 2.43 2.60
C LEU A 15 7.43 2.33 2.33
N GLU A 16 8.18 3.42 2.51
CA GLU A 16 9.64 3.36 2.44
C GLU A 16 10.21 2.42 3.52
N ARG A 17 9.67 2.46 4.74
CA ARG A 17 10.06 1.53 5.80
C ARG A 17 9.65 0.10 5.47
N PHE A 18 8.47 -0.06 4.86
CA PHE A 18 7.94 -1.36 4.47
C PHE A 18 8.88 -2.10 3.51
N VAL A 19 9.40 -1.40 2.49
CA VAL A 19 10.33 -2.01 1.52
C VAL A 19 11.74 -2.19 2.09
N ASN A 20 11.93 -1.89 3.35
CA ASN A 20 13.14 -2.18 4.12
C ASN A 20 12.89 -3.20 5.24
N GLY A 21 11.76 -3.89 5.20
CA GLY A 21 11.46 -4.99 6.10
C GLY A 21 10.67 -4.60 7.35
N ASP A 22 10.28 -3.32 7.48
CA ASP A 22 9.58 -2.82 8.66
C ASP A 22 8.13 -2.47 8.32
N ALA A 23 7.22 -3.36 8.66
CA ALA A 23 5.78 -3.15 8.42
C ALA A 23 5.12 -2.26 9.48
N GLY A 24 5.79 -2.00 10.61
CA GLY A 24 5.17 -1.34 11.77
C GLY A 24 4.50 -0.02 11.45
N PRO A 25 5.22 0.96 10.87
CA PRO A 25 4.61 2.25 10.55
C PRO A 25 3.43 2.15 9.60
N TYR A 26 3.50 1.30 8.60
CA TYR A 26 2.40 1.12 7.64
C TYR A 26 1.17 0.49 8.31
N LYS A 27 1.38 -0.52 9.16
CA LYS A 27 0.30 -1.16 9.91
C LYS A 27 -0.42 -0.16 10.82
N GLN A 28 0.30 0.80 11.38
CA GLN A 28 -0.29 1.83 12.25
C GLN A 28 -1.26 2.76 11.50
N LEU A 29 -1.13 2.87 10.19
CA LEU A 29 -2.01 3.70 9.37
C LEU A 29 -3.32 3.01 9.01
N TRP A 30 -3.44 1.72 9.30
CA TRP A 30 -4.64 0.93 9.02
C TRP A 30 -5.65 1.03 10.14
N SER A 31 -6.94 0.91 9.78
CA SER A 31 -7.96 0.52 10.74
C SER A 31 -7.73 -0.92 11.19
N HIS A 32 -7.93 -1.22 12.45
CA HIS A 32 -7.71 -2.55 13.01
C HIS A 32 -9.02 -3.30 13.23
N GLY A 33 -10.02 -3.02 12.40
CA GLY A 33 -11.34 -3.64 12.48
C GLY A 33 -11.47 -4.93 11.67
N ASP A 34 -12.64 -5.52 11.75
CA ASP A 34 -12.94 -6.79 11.06
C ASP A 34 -13.25 -6.58 9.57
N ASP A 35 -13.45 -5.36 9.15
CA ASP A 35 -13.87 -5.01 7.80
C ASP A 35 -12.74 -4.58 6.87
N VAL A 36 -11.50 -4.54 7.37
CA VAL A 36 -10.36 -4.22 6.51
C VAL A 36 -10.07 -5.37 5.56
N THR A 37 -9.61 -5.02 4.35
CA THR A 37 -9.28 -6.00 3.31
C THR A 37 -8.01 -5.60 2.58
N ILE A 38 -7.30 -6.61 2.08
CA ILE A 38 -6.14 -6.39 1.21
C ILE A 38 -6.13 -7.39 0.06
N PHE A 39 -5.89 -6.87 -1.14
CA PHE A 39 -5.53 -7.64 -2.32
C PHE A 39 -4.08 -7.31 -2.64
N GLY A 40 -3.17 -8.17 -2.22
CA GLY A 40 -1.75 -7.87 -2.32
C GLY A 40 -1.12 -8.28 -3.64
N GLY A 41 0.07 -7.76 -3.91
CA GLY A 41 0.79 -7.98 -5.17
C GLY A 41 1.24 -9.41 -5.39
N TRP A 42 1.27 -10.24 -4.36
CA TRP A 42 1.55 -11.67 -4.47
C TRP A 42 0.31 -12.55 -4.56
N GLY A 43 -0.85 -11.93 -4.75
CA GLY A 43 -2.11 -12.64 -4.98
C GLY A 43 -2.89 -12.92 -3.71
N GLY A 44 -4.01 -13.60 -3.88
CA GLY A 44 -4.91 -13.89 -2.79
C GLY A 44 -5.59 -12.66 -2.22
N TYR A 45 -6.23 -12.84 -1.09
CA TYR A 45 -6.82 -11.74 -0.34
C TYR A 45 -6.87 -12.10 1.14
N GLU A 46 -6.92 -11.07 1.99
CA GLU A 46 -7.13 -11.23 3.42
C GLU A 46 -8.26 -10.30 3.86
N GLN A 47 -9.01 -10.71 4.85
CA GLN A 47 -10.08 -9.92 5.45
C GLN A 47 -9.95 -9.95 6.97
N GLY A 48 -10.17 -8.79 7.59
CA GLY A 48 -10.02 -8.61 9.02
C GLY A 48 -8.59 -8.32 9.43
N TRP A 49 -8.44 -7.57 10.53
CA TRP A 49 -7.13 -7.05 10.91
C TRP A 49 -6.09 -8.15 11.20
N ASP A 50 -6.49 -9.23 11.87
CA ASP A 50 -5.51 -10.27 12.20
C ASP A 50 -4.87 -10.87 10.94
N ALA A 51 -5.70 -11.18 9.94
CA ALA A 51 -5.23 -11.73 8.69
C ALA A 51 -4.43 -10.70 7.87
N VAL A 52 -4.91 -9.47 7.79
CA VAL A 52 -4.23 -8.39 7.06
C VAL A 52 -2.89 -8.08 7.72
N SER A 53 -2.85 -7.97 9.05
CA SER A 53 -1.63 -7.71 9.81
C SER A 53 -0.57 -8.77 9.56
N TRP A 54 -0.95 -10.04 9.63
CA TRP A 54 -0.04 -11.15 9.34
C TRP A 54 0.51 -11.06 7.92
N ARG A 55 -0.36 -10.76 6.95
CA ARG A 55 0.06 -10.67 5.54
C ARG A 55 1.02 -9.50 5.30
N LEU A 56 0.79 -8.37 5.96
CA LEU A 56 1.68 -7.22 5.87
C LEU A 56 3.06 -7.53 6.46
N ASP A 57 3.11 -8.19 7.61
CA ASP A 57 4.39 -8.61 8.19
C ASP A 57 5.13 -9.58 7.27
N TRP A 58 4.42 -10.54 6.72
CA TRP A 58 5.00 -11.51 5.79
C TRP A 58 5.57 -10.80 4.55
N ALA A 59 4.78 -9.90 3.96
CA ALA A 59 5.22 -9.20 2.75
C ALA A 59 6.45 -8.32 3.02
N ALA A 60 6.43 -7.55 4.12
CA ALA A 60 7.56 -6.70 4.48
C ALA A 60 8.82 -7.50 4.73
N SER A 61 8.69 -8.70 5.31
CA SER A 61 9.85 -9.55 5.60
C SER A 61 10.61 -9.99 4.35
N ARG A 62 9.99 -9.90 3.18
CA ARG A 62 10.62 -10.27 1.91
C ARG A 62 11.44 -9.15 1.29
N PHE A 63 11.26 -7.91 1.77
CA PHE A 63 11.93 -6.73 1.21
C PHE A 63 13.16 -6.34 2.02
N GLY A 64 14.16 -5.78 1.35
CA GLY A 64 15.32 -5.18 1.97
C GLY A 64 16.00 -4.19 1.05
N GLU A 65 16.75 -3.26 1.64
CA GLU A 65 17.57 -2.27 0.93
C GLU A 65 16.79 -1.56 -0.18
N GLY A 66 15.54 -1.16 0.13
CA GLY A 66 14.61 -0.70 -0.86
C GLY A 66 14.33 0.79 -0.81
N HIS A 67 13.85 1.29 -1.93
CA HIS A 67 13.27 2.62 -2.08
C HIS A 67 11.99 2.50 -2.86
N VAL A 68 10.98 3.28 -2.49
CA VAL A 68 9.72 3.33 -3.20
C VAL A 68 9.40 4.75 -3.65
N GLY A 69 9.07 4.89 -4.92
CA GLY A 69 8.53 6.12 -5.47
C GLY A 69 7.04 5.96 -5.72
N ILE A 70 6.26 6.96 -5.36
CA ILE A 70 4.81 6.93 -5.52
C ILE A 70 4.40 8.00 -6.52
N GLY A 71 3.87 7.55 -7.66
CA GLY A 71 3.28 8.43 -8.66
C GLY A 71 1.77 8.45 -8.46
N ASN A 72 1.24 9.57 -7.97
CA ASN A 72 -0.19 9.69 -7.74
C ASN A 72 -0.91 10.03 -9.05
N LEU A 73 -1.90 9.20 -9.41
CA LEU A 73 -2.72 9.39 -10.61
C LEU A 73 -4.03 10.09 -10.29
N GLY A 74 -4.51 9.97 -9.05
CA GLY A 74 -5.76 10.58 -8.64
C GLY A 74 -6.04 10.34 -7.18
N ALA A 75 -6.82 11.22 -6.60
CA ALA A 75 -7.29 11.11 -5.23
C ALA A 75 -8.59 11.90 -5.10
N GLY A 76 -9.40 11.52 -4.13
CA GLY A 76 -10.64 12.24 -3.85
C GLY A 76 -11.17 11.88 -2.49
N SER A 77 -12.07 12.70 -2.00
CA SER A 77 -12.75 12.44 -0.73
C SER A 77 -14.18 12.96 -0.77
N SER A 78 -15.05 12.29 -0.02
CA SER A 78 -16.42 12.69 0.18
C SER A 78 -16.84 12.25 1.58
N GLY A 79 -17.13 13.21 2.45
CA GLY A 79 -17.44 12.92 3.85
C GLY A 79 -16.27 12.25 4.54
N ASP A 80 -16.50 11.07 5.09
CA ASP A 80 -15.51 10.31 5.84
C ASP A 80 -14.76 9.26 5.00
N LEU A 81 -14.95 9.27 3.68
CA LEU A 81 -14.25 8.37 2.78
C LEU A 81 -13.29 9.14 1.88
N ALA A 82 -12.14 8.52 1.63
CA ALA A 82 -11.16 9.03 0.68
C ALA A 82 -10.53 7.87 -0.07
N TYR A 83 -10.00 8.16 -1.24
CA TYR A 83 -9.26 7.18 -2.03
C TYR A 83 -8.03 7.82 -2.64
N SER A 84 -7.06 6.98 -2.96
CA SER A 84 -5.93 7.36 -3.81
C SER A 84 -5.63 6.26 -4.80
N ILE A 85 -5.20 6.66 -5.98
CA ILE A 85 -4.82 5.76 -7.07
C ILE A 85 -3.38 6.11 -7.43
N ASP A 86 -2.49 5.12 -7.31
CA ASP A 86 -1.06 5.36 -7.42
C ASP A 86 -0.38 4.28 -8.26
N ILE A 87 0.77 4.64 -8.80
CA ILE A 87 1.77 3.67 -9.23
C ILE A 87 2.88 3.70 -8.19
N GLU A 88 3.15 2.56 -7.57
CA GLU A 88 4.28 2.40 -6.65
C GLU A 88 5.41 1.71 -7.39
N ARG A 89 6.56 2.40 -7.50
CA ARG A 89 7.76 1.84 -8.11
C ARG A 89 8.78 1.61 -7.01
N ASN A 90 9.24 0.37 -6.91
CA ASN A 90 10.19 0.06 -5.89
C ASN A 90 11.41 -0.63 -6.49
N VAL A 91 12.58 -0.32 -5.93
CA VAL A 91 13.86 -0.97 -6.22
C VAL A 91 14.42 -1.49 -4.91
N GLY A 92 15.18 -2.57 -4.96
CA GLY A 92 15.76 -3.17 -3.78
C GLY A 92 15.78 -4.67 -3.86
N LEU A 93 15.95 -5.31 -2.70
CA LEU A 93 16.01 -6.75 -2.61
C LEU A 93 14.63 -7.33 -2.32
N VAL A 94 14.32 -8.45 -2.97
CA VAL A 94 13.19 -9.32 -2.63
C VAL A 94 13.76 -10.70 -2.38
N ASP A 95 13.52 -11.25 -1.19
CA ASP A 95 14.10 -12.52 -0.74
C ASP A 95 15.62 -12.56 -0.88
N GLY A 96 16.28 -11.44 -0.59
CA GLY A 96 17.73 -11.31 -0.62
C GLY A 96 18.35 -11.15 -2.02
N ALA A 97 17.55 -11.06 -3.07
CA ALA A 97 18.03 -10.94 -4.44
C ALA A 97 17.52 -9.64 -5.08
N SER A 98 18.39 -8.97 -5.85
CA SER A 98 17.99 -7.80 -6.61
C SER A 98 17.03 -8.20 -7.74
N ARG A 99 15.90 -7.53 -7.81
CA ARG A 99 14.86 -7.77 -8.84
C ARG A 99 14.73 -6.63 -9.83
N GLY A 100 15.63 -5.62 -9.74
CA GLY A 100 15.49 -4.40 -10.50
C GLY A 100 14.29 -3.60 -10.00
N GLU A 101 13.71 -2.79 -10.86
CA GLU A 101 12.53 -2.02 -10.51
C GLU A 101 11.27 -2.88 -10.70
N THR A 102 10.40 -2.88 -9.68
CA THR A 102 9.06 -3.43 -9.80
C THR A 102 8.04 -2.32 -9.62
N ALA A 103 6.95 -2.40 -10.36
CA ALA A 103 5.90 -1.41 -10.29
C ALA A 103 4.56 -2.09 -10.00
N LEU A 104 3.78 -1.47 -9.12
CA LEU A 104 2.45 -1.93 -8.74
C LEU A 104 1.41 -0.86 -9.07
N ARG A 105 0.24 -1.33 -9.49
CA ARG A 105 -0.96 -0.51 -9.57
C ARG A 105 -1.65 -0.60 -8.22
N VAL A 106 -1.86 0.53 -7.57
CA VAL A 106 -2.30 0.54 -6.17
C VAL A 106 -3.49 1.46 -5.98
N THR A 107 -4.51 0.96 -5.33
CA THR A 107 -5.63 1.75 -4.82
C THR A 107 -5.68 1.60 -3.31
N HIS A 108 -5.77 2.72 -2.61
CA HIS A 108 -6.10 2.74 -1.19
C HIS A 108 -7.50 3.34 -1.02
N ILE A 109 -8.30 2.72 -0.17
CA ILE A 109 -9.54 3.31 0.34
C ILE A 109 -9.30 3.60 1.82
N CYS A 110 -9.61 4.81 2.23
CA CYS A 110 -9.38 5.28 3.58
C CYS A 110 -10.66 5.82 4.18
N GLN A 111 -10.77 5.74 5.49
CA GLN A 111 -11.92 6.21 6.24
C GLN A 111 -11.44 7.11 7.37
N ARG A 112 -12.16 8.20 7.60
CA ARG A 112 -11.88 9.08 8.73
C ARG A 112 -12.42 8.44 9.99
N ALA A 113 -11.57 8.37 11.02
CA ALA A 113 -11.95 7.83 12.31
C ALA A 113 -11.08 8.46 13.38
N GLY A 114 -11.69 8.88 14.48
CA GLY A 114 -10.94 9.39 15.64
C GLY A 114 -10.09 10.62 15.34
N GLY A 115 -10.51 11.49 14.42
CA GLY A 115 -9.79 12.71 14.07
C GLY A 115 -8.65 12.51 13.07
N GLY A 116 -8.51 11.34 12.48
CA GLY A 116 -7.51 11.06 11.46
C GLY A 116 -8.02 10.10 10.42
N TRP A 117 -7.20 9.84 9.44
CA TRP A 117 -7.50 8.89 8.38
C TRP A 117 -6.93 7.51 8.72
N ARG A 118 -7.60 6.45 8.27
CA ARG A 118 -7.14 5.07 8.40
C ARG A 118 -7.39 4.32 7.09
N ILE A 119 -6.45 3.48 6.69
CA ILE A 119 -6.62 2.61 5.53
C ILE A 119 -7.60 1.52 5.90
N VAL A 120 -8.59 1.28 5.04
CA VAL A 120 -9.54 0.17 5.18
C VAL A 120 -9.40 -0.83 4.05
N HIS A 121 -8.76 -0.46 2.94
CA HIS A 121 -8.53 -1.36 1.82
C HIS A 121 -7.29 -0.94 1.03
N ARG A 122 -6.52 -1.92 0.63
CA ARG A 122 -5.46 -1.78 -0.38
C ARG A 122 -5.67 -2.85 -1.44
N HIS A 123 -5.64 -2.44 -2.69
CA HIS A 123 -5.53 -3.34 -3.83
C HIS A 123 -4.25 -2.99 -4.57
N ALA A 124 -3.34 -3.95 -4.65
CA ALA A 124 -2.10 -3.78 -5.40
C ALA A 124 -1.93 -4.98 -6.32
N ASP A 125 -1.58 -4.72 -7.56
CA ASP A 125 -1.17 -5.74 -8.50
C ASP A 125 -0.03 -5.23 -9.38
N ARG A 126 0.62 -6.16 -10.06
CA ARG A 126 1.79 -5.84 -10.85
C ARG A 126 1.39 -5.02 -12.09
N LEU A 127 2.11 -3.91 -12.32
CA LEU A 127 2.04 -3.18 -13.56
C LEU A 127 2.88 -3.93 -14.60
N GLY A 128 2.22 -4.74 -15.38
CA GLY A 128 2.85 -5.46 -16.48
C GLY A 128 2.75 -4.69 -17.79
N PRO A 129 3.30 -5.23 -18.88
CA PRO A 129 3.15 -4.63 -20.20
C PRO A 129 1.70 -4.60 -20.63
N ARG A 130 1.33 -3.51 -21.29
CA ARG A 130 -0.01 -3.36 -21.82
C ARG A 130 -0.15 -4.20 -23.10
N GLU A 131 -1.24 -4.92 -23.18
CA GLU A 131 -1.62 -5.58 -24.42
C GLU A 131 -2.42 -4.57 -25.25
N ASP A 132 -1.96 -4.31 -26.47
CA ASP A 132 -2.62 -3.36 -27.35
C ASP A 132 -3.55 -4.08 -28.30
N PRO A 133 -4.65 -3.43 -28.73
CA PRO A 133 -5.50 -4.00 -29.76
C PRO A 133 -4.69 -4.27 -31.03
N ALA A 134 -4.99 -5.38 -31.71
CA ALA A 134 -4.38 -5.66 -33.00
C ALA A 134 -4.77 -4.56 -33.99
N SER A 135 -3.79 -4.00 -34.66
CA SER A 135 -4.00 -2.96 -35.65
C SER A 135 -4.21 -3.56 -37.05
#